data_5d503c6ca75e153a0203e833a626caa1
#
_entry.id   5d503c6ca75e153a0203e833a626caa1
#
_cell.length_a   1.000
_cell.length_b   1.000
_cell.length_c   1.000
_cell.angle_alpha   90.00
_cell.angle_beta   90.00
_cell.angle_gamma   90.00
#
_symmetry.space_group_name_H-M   'P 1'
#
loop_
_entity.id
_entity.type
_entity.pdbx_description
1 polymer ?
#
loop_
_entity_poly.entity_id
_entity_poly.type
_entity_poly.pdbx_seq_one_letter_code
_entity_poly.pdbx_strand_id
1 'polypeptide(L)'
;MLASAMEKLRDSLSCSTYNGAQHTHILINETDPAATLKKATLIAPKSDWLSFNPDEGRKCTHIHHACKAVVMSPLLTIAGHDHHRACDCVILINRGGALTVVYIDLKSGNPRGYAGQFKSTRQFVRYALGLLEEFHEEKLNIADERYVILYGGKSPLLNKTTTIPKNGKMAKSKPDDPYKREVSNPAQLYLNELLGA
;
A
#
# COMPACT_ATOMS: atom_id res chain seq x y z
N MET A 1 -15.63 9.17 9.66
CA MET A 1 -15.16 10.51 9.21
C MET A 1 -13.65 10.47 9.28
N LEU A 2 -12.96 11.13 8.36
CA LEU A 2 -11.51 11.31 8.49
C LEU A 2 -11.22 12.41 9.52
N ALA A 3 -10.14 12.28 10.28
CA ALA A 3 -9.63 13.36 11.09
C ALA A 3 -9.00 14.45 10.20
N SER A 4 -8.91 15.69 10.70
CA SER A 4 -8.39 16.85 9.96
C SER A 4 -7.02 16.56 9.31
N ALA A 5 -6.08 16.00 10.05
CA ALA A 5 -4.76 15.64 9.53
C ALA A 5 -4.81 14.63 8.39
N MET A 6 -5.73 13.65 8.44
CA MET A 6 -5.92 12.66 7.38
C MET A 6 -6.58 13.26 6.14
N GLU A 7 -7.46 14.24 6.30
CA GLU A 7 -8.05 14.99 5.19
C GLU A 7 -7.01 15.84 4.47
N LYS A 8 -6.21 16.60 5.22
CA LYS A 8 -5.12 17.40 4.67
C LYS A 8 -4.09 16.52 3.94
N LEU A 9 -3.74 15.36 4.52
CA LEU A 9 -2.84 14.40 3.87
C LEU A 9 -3.44 13.87 2.57
N ARG A 10 -4.73 13.48 2.56
CA ARG A 10 -5.42 13.05 1.34
C ARG A 10 -5.36 14.12 0.25
N ASP A 11 -5.62 15.35 0.62
CA ASP A 11 -5.68 16.47 -0.33
C ASP A 11 -4.28 16.90 -0.83
N SER A 12 -3.24 16.52 -0.10
CA SER A 12 -1.83 16.71 -0.52
C SER A 12 -1.34 15.61 -1.47
N LEU A 13 -2.06 14.49 -1.59
CA LEU A 13 -1.72 13.40 -2.50
C LEU A 13 -2.49 13.55 -3.81
N SER A 14 -1.79 13.58 -4.94
CA SER A 14 -2.40 13.78 -6.26
C SER A 14 -3.31 12.63 -6.71
N CYS A 15 -3.13 11.42 -6.18
CA CYS A 15 -3.95 10.24 -6.50
C CYS A 15 -4.26 9.42 -5.23
N SER A 16 -5.01 9.99 -4.31
CA SER A 16 -5.62 9.26 -3.21
C SER A 16 -6.84 8.49 -3.72
N THR A 17 -6.87 7.16 -3.55
CA THR A 17 -7.86 6.32 -4.21
C THR A 17 -9.08 6.06 -3.36
N TYR A 18 -8.90 5.60 -2.12
CA TYR A 18 -10.01 5.24 -1.23
C TYR A 18 -9.80 5.82 0.16
N ASN A 19 -10.90 6.08 0.87
CA ASN A 19 -10.86 6.52 2.26
C ASN A 19 -12.02 5.91 3.06
N GLY A 20 -11.82 5.72 4.35
CA GLY A 20 -12.77 5.06 5.23
C GLY A 20 -14.02 5.89 5.60
N ALA A 21 -14.07 7.17 5.22
CA ALA A 21 -15.27 7.97 5.36
C ALA A 21 -16.32 7.60 4.28
N GLN A 22 -15.85 7.28 3.07
CA GLN A 22 -16.71 7.06 1.90
C GLN A 22 -16.78 5.59 1.48
N HIS A 23 -15.69 4.83 1.66
CA HIS A 23 -15.54 3.49 1.09
C HIS A 23 -15.44 2.41 2.17
N THR A 24 -15.83 1.19 1.79
CA THR A 24 -15.68 -0.03 2.60
C THR A 24 -14.82 -1.07 1.90
N HIS A 25 -14.29 -0.74 0.73
CA HIS A 25 -13.45 -1.63 -0.07
C HIS A 25 -12.26 -0.85 -0.64
N ILE A 26 -11.12 -1.51 -0.69
CA ILE A 26 -9.89 -1.03 -1.34
C ILE A 26 -9.60 -2.01 -2.46
N LEU A 27 -9.54 -1.53 -3.70
CA LEU A 27 -9.19 -2.35 -4.85
C LEU A 27 -7.71 -2.12 -5.18
N ILE A 28 -6.97 -3.21 -5.32
CA ILE A 28 -5.58 -3.20 -5.76
C ILE A 28 -5.55 -3.99 -7.08
N ASN A 29 -5.13 -3.34 -8.14
CA ASN A 29 -5.08 -3.93 -9.47
C ASN A 29 -3.62 -4.04 -9.92
N GLU A 30 -3.31 -5.15 -10.58
CA GLU A 30 -2.06 -5.35 -11.30
C GLU A 30 -2.31 -5.15 -12.79
N THR A 31 -1.58 -4.23 -13.40
CA THR A 31 -1.75 -3.86 -14.81
C THR A 31 -0.84 -4.64 -15.77
N ASP A 32 0.18 -5.35 -15.26
CA ASP A 32 1.05 -6.19 -16.10
C ASP A 32 0.22 -7.34 -16.71
N PRO A 33 0.12 -7.43 -18.05
CA PRO A 33 -0.64 -8.50 -18.72
C PRO A 33 -0.13 -9.91 -18.36
N ALA A 34 1.15 -10.07 -18.04
CA ALA A 34 1.74 -11.35 -17.66
C ALA A 34 1.47 -11.76 -16.19
N ALA A 35 0.96 -10.85 -15.34
CA ALA A 35 0.69 -11.17 -13.96
C ALA A 35 -0.44 -12.20 -13.81
N THR A 36 -0.27 -13.19 -12.95
CA THR A 36 -1.30 -14.19 -12.63
C THR A 36 -2.26 -13.72 -11.55
N LEU A 37 -1.80 -12.90 -10.60
CA LEU A 37 -2.65 -12.23 -9.64
C LEU A 37 -2.98 -10.83 -10.18
N LYS A 38 -4.21 -10.65 -10.66
CA LYS A 38 -4.65 -9.39 -11.32
C LYS A 38 -5.32 -8.42 -10.36
N LYS A 39 -5.96 -8.95 -9.31
CA LYS A 39 -6.81 -8.14 -8.46
C LYS A 39 -6.85 -8.66 -7.03
N ALA A 40 -6.70 -7.75 -6.09
CA ALA A 40 -7.00 -7.99 -4.69
C ALA A 40 -8.00 -6.95 -4.19
N THR A 41 -8.99 -7.40 -3.43
CA THR A 41 -9.98 -6.54 -2.78
C THR A 41 -9.82 -6.67 -1.27
N LEU A 42 -9.60 -5.55 -0.59
CA LEU A 42 -9.60 -5.52 0.86
C LEU A 42 -10.94 -4.95 1.35
N ILE A 43 -11.62 -5.70 2.20
CA ILE A 43 -12.81 -5.23 2.90
C ILE A 43 -12.34 -4.50 4.16
N ALA A 44 -12.70 -3.22 4.27
CA ALA A 44 -12.31 -2.36 5.36
C ALA A 44 -13.56 -1.73 6.02
N PRO A 45 -13.66 -1.68 7.35
CA PRO A 45 -14.76 -0.97 8.01
C PRO A 45 -14.64 0.54 7.76
N LYS A 46 -15.77 1.25 7.81
CA LYS A 46 -15.74 2.72 7.81
C LYS A 46 -15.03 3.22 9.07
N SER A 47 -13.89 3.88 8.89
CA SER A 47 -13.08 4.43 9.99
C SER A 47 -12.10 5.47 9.45
N ASP A 48 -11.17 5.95 10.29
CA ASP A 48 -10.19 6.95 9.90
C ASP A 48 -8.98 6.28 9.20
N TRP A 49 -9.16 5.94 7.94
CA TRP A 49 -8.11 5.43 7.07
C TRP A 49 -8.19 6.05 5.66
N LEU A 50 -7.07 6.12 5.00
CA LEU A 50 -6.98 6.42 3.58
C LEU A 50 -6.02 5.44 2.88
N SER A 51 -6.22 5.23 1.58
CA SER A 51 -5.31 4.46 0.76
C SER A 51 -4.97 5.18 -0.53
N PHE A 52 -3.80 4.90 -1.05
CA PHE A 52 -3.37 5.32 -2.37
C PHE A 52 -2.53 4.22 -3.03
N ASN A 53 -2.50 4.24 -4.36
CA ASN A 53 -1.78 3.27 -5.17
C ASN A 53 -0.58 3.98 -5.80
N PRO A 54 0.61 3.96 -5.18
CA PRO A 54 1.73 4.78 -5.63
C PRO A 54 2.24 4.38 -7.02
N ASP A 55 2.15 3.11 -7.42
CA ASP A 55 2.54 2.69 -8.77
C ASP A 55 1.54 3.17 -9.84
N GLU A 56 0.25 3.14 -9.58
CA GLU A 56 -0.77 3.75 -10.44
C GLU A 56 -0.74 5.27 -10.38
N GLY A 57 -0.58 5.84 -9.18
CA GLY A 57 -0.55 7.28 -8.95
C GLY A 57 0.51 7.99 -9.78
N ARG A 58 1.71 7.43 -9.85
CA ARG A 58 2.79 8.00 -10.66
C ARG A 58 2.58 7.85 -12.19
N LYS A 59 1.60 7.07 -12.62
CA LYS A 59 1.15 6.95 -14.03
C LYS A 59 -0.10 7.78 -14.32
N CYS A 60 -0.66 8.45 -13.32
CA CYS A 60 -1.91 9.19 -13.42
C CYS A 60 -1.81 10.35 -14.41
N THR A 61 -2.77 10.45 -15.31
CA THR A 61 -2.83 11.50 -16.34
C THR A 61 -3.00 12.91 -15.79
N HIS A 62 -3.54 13.06 -14.57
CA HIS A 62 -3.62 14.35 -13.89
C HIS A 62 -2.24 14.92 -13.54
N ILE A 63 -1.24 14.05 -13.37
CA ILE A 63 0.16 14.44 -13.08
C ILE A 63 0.95 14.59 -14.38
N HIS A 64 0.58 13.83 -15.42
CA HIS A 64 1.32 13.76 -16.68
C HIS A 64 0.41 13.81 -17.90
N HIS A 65 0.60 14.82 -18.74
CA HIS A 65 -0.04 14.88 -20.07
C HIS A 65 0.40 13.75 -21.03
N ALA A 66 1.48 13.05 -20.72
CA ALA A 66 2.07 12.05 -21.61
C ALA A 66 1.87 10.59 -21.18
N CYS A 67 1.07 10.30 -20.16
CA CYS A 67 0.83 8.95 -19.63
C CYS A 67 2.11 8.14 -19.31
N LYS A 68 3.21 8.80 -19.05
CA LYS A 68 4.48 8.17 -18.68
C LYS A 68 4.61 8.12 -17.16
N ALA A 69 5.06 6.98 -16.62
CA ALA A 69 5.35 6.88 -15.21
C ALA A 69 6.42 7.89 -14.79
N VAL A 70 6.14 8.68 -13.76
CA VAL A 70 7.14 9.56 -13.16
C VAL A 70 8.01 8.84 -12.17
N VAL A 71 9.20 9.37 -12.03
CA VAL A 71 10.09 9.03 -10.91
C VAL A 71 9.48 9.53 -9.60
N MET A 72 9.75 8.83 -8.49
CA MET A 72 9.27 9.23 -7.16
C MET A 72 9.85 10.59 -6.73
N SER A 73 11.04 10.91 -7.19
CA SER A 73 11.64 12.24 -7.04
C SER A 73 12.46 12.60 -8.28
N PRO A 74 12.12 13.69 -8.99
CA PRO A 74 12.86 14.12 -10.18
C PRO A 74 14.26 14.65 -9.87
N LEU A 75 14.57 14.93 -8.60
CA LEU A 75 15.89 15.40 -8.15
C LEU A 75 16.88 14.26 -7.92
N LEU A 76 16.43 13.00 -7.93
CA LEU A 76 17.27 11.83 -7.69
C LEU A 76 17.61 11.14 -9.00
N THR A 77 18.84 10.65 -9.12
CA THR A 77 19.27 9.87 -10.29
C THR A 77 18.47 8.56 -10.41
N ILE A 78 18.21 8.14 -11.63
CA ILE A 78 17.46 6.90 -11.92
C ILE A 78 18.41 5.69 -11.96
N ALA A 79 19.65 5.89 -12.38
CA ALA A 79 20.58 4.81 -12.66
C ALA A 79 21.07 4.10 -11.40
N GLY A 80 20.98 2.76 -11.39
CA GLY A 80 21.58 1.90 -10.37
C GLY A 80 20.86 1.86 -9.01
N HIS A 81 19.69 2.48 -8.87
CA HIS A 81 18.99 2.56 -7.59
C HIS A 81 17.50 2.17 -7.67
N ASP A 82 17.01 1.58 -6.61
CA ASP A 82 15.60 1.17 -6.48
C ASP A 82 14.68 2.26 -5.88
N HIS A 83 15.21 3.46 -5.63
CA HIS A 83 14.46 4.53 -4.94
C HIS A 83 13.34 5.18 -5.77
N HIS A 84 13.17 4.77 -7.03
CA HIS A 84 12.03 5.17 -7.87
C HIS A 84 10.99 4.07 -8.05
N ARG A 85 11.16 2.91 -7.41
CA ARG A 85 10.18 1.85 -7.43
C ARG A 85 9.05 2.14 -6.44
N ALA A 86 7.88 1.58 -6.71
CA ALA A 86 6.71 1.72 -5.84
C ALA A 86 6.05 0.37 -5.59
N CYS A 87 5.45 0.18 -4.41
CA CYS A 87 4.54 -0.92 -4.18
C CYS A 87 3.14 -0.57 -4.71
N ASP A 88 2.25 -1.55 -4.82
CA ASP A 88 0.96 -1.37 -5.47
C ASP A 88 -0.04 -0.60 -4.62
N CYS A 89 0.02 -0.72 -3.30
CA CYS A 89 -0.93 -0.03 -2.42
C CYS A 89 -0.28 0.33 -1.07
N VAL A 90 -0.65 1.50 -0.57
CA VAL A 90 -0.38 1.94 0.80
C VAL A 90 -1.70 2.25 1.48
N ILE A 91 -1.84 1.80 2.73
CA ILE A 91 -2.98 2.12 3.58
C ILE A 91 -2.46 2.77 4.85
N LEU A 92 -2.98 3.94 5.15
CA LEU A 92 -2.70 4.70 6.36
C LEU A 92 -3.92 4.61 7.26
N ILE A 93 -3.77 4.12 8.48
CA ILE A 93 -4.87 3.95 9.43
C ILE A 93 -4.52 4.76 10.67
N ASN A 94 -5.32 5.78 10.94
CA ASN A 94 -5.14 6.65 12.08
C ASN A 94 -5.98 6.15 13.27
N ARG A 95 -5.31 6.01 14.41
CA ARG A 95 -5.94 5.67 15.68
C ARG A 95 -5.49 6.69 16.74
N GLY A 96 -6.20 7.83 16.79
CA GLY A 96 -5.90 8.88 17.78
C GLY A 96 -4.53 9.55 17.59
N GLY A 97 -4.11 9.80 16.34
CA GLY A 97 -2.82 10.42 16.00
C GLY A 97 -1.67 9.42 15.83
N ALA A 98 -1.89 8.15 16.14
CA ALA A 98 -0.93 7.08 15.89
C ALA A 98 -1.26 6.35 14.59
N LEU A 99 -0.36 6.37 13.61
CA LEU A 99 -0.53 5.70 12.33
C LEU A 99 -0.03 4.27 12.37
N THR A 100 -0.85 3.36 11.87
CA THR A 100 -0.40 2.08 11.30
C THR A 100 -0.34 2.23 9.79
N VAL A 101 0.82 1.94 9.19
CA VAL A 101 1.02 1.98 7.74
C VAL A 101 1.15 0.56 7.21
N VAL A 102 0.30 0.19 6.24
CA VAL A 102 0.36 -1.11 5.57
C VAL A 102 0.80 -0.90 4.13
N TYR A 103 1.93 -1.47 3.77
CA TYR A 103 2.47 -1.50 2.40
C TYR A 103 2.14 -2.83 1.77
N ILE A 104 1.51 -2.84 0.61
CA ILE A 104 1.07 -4.05 -0.08
C ILE A 104 1.64 -4.10 -1.49
N ASP A 105 2.15 -5.26 -1.86
CA ASP A 105 2.68 -5.53 -3.18
C ASP A 105 2.08 -6.84 -3.72
N LEU A 106 1.58 -6.83 -4.96
CA LEU A 106 1.03 -7.99 -5.65
C LEU A 106 2.14 -8.68 -6.44
N LYS A 107 2.23 -9.99 -6.33
CA LYS A 107 3.23 -10.77 -7.07
C LYS A 107 2.63 -12.03 -7.68
N SER A 108 3.09 -12.36 -8.88
CA SER A 108 2.80 -13.62 -9.53
C SER A 108 3.80 -14.69 -9.08
N GLY A 109 3.31 -15.82 -8.58
CA GLY A 109 4.17 -16.94 -8.23
C GLY A 109 5.20 -16.62 -7.13
N ASN A 110 6.48 -16.86 -7.40
CA ASN A 110 7.55 -16.66 -6.41
C ASN A 110 7.92 -15.18 -6.28
N PRO A 111 7.62 -14.51 -5.15
CA PRO A 111 7.81 -13.08 -5.00
C PRO A 111 9.29 -12.69 -4.91
N ARG A 112 9.73 -11.78 -5.81
CA ARG A 112 11.08 -11.21 -5.85
C ARG A 112 11.01 -9.70 -6.10
N GLY A 113 12.10 -8.97 -5.84
CA GLY A 113 12.25 -7.56 -6.18
C GLY A 113 11.44 -6.57 -5.34
N TYR A 114 10.79 -7.02 -4.27
CA TYR A 114 9.89 -6.23 -3.42
C TYR A 114 10.60 -5.27 -2.46
N ALA A 115 11.83 -5.60 -2.04
CA ALA A 115 12.51 -4.82 -1.00
C ALA A 115 12.74 -3.36 -1.42
N GLY A 116 13.17 -3.13 -2.66
CA GLY A 116 13.33 -1.80 -3.23
C GLY A 116 12.01 -1.04 -3.33
N GLN A 117 10.92 -1.71 -3.75
CA GLN A 117 9.58 -1.13 -3.82
C GLN A 117 9.11 -0.66 -2.44
N PHE A 118 9.21 -1.51 -1.42
CA PHE A 118 8.83 -1.14 -0.05
C PHE A 118 9.70 -0.04 0.54
N LYS A 119 11.03 -0.11 0.36
CA LYS A 119 11.95 0.91 0.87
C LYS A 119 11.67 2.28 0.26
N SER A 120 11.50 2.34 -1.05
CA SER A 120 11.20 3.58 -1.77
C SER A 120 9.85 4.16 -1.35
N THR A 121 8.79 3.33 -1.36
CA THR A 121 7.45 3.79 -0.95
C THR A 121 7.41 4.26 0.50
N ARG A 122 8.13 3.58 1.40
CA ARG A 122 8.26 4.00 2.80
C ARG A 122 8.86 5.40 2.92
N GLN A 123 9.90 5.71 2.15
CA GLN A 123 10.48 7.06 2.16
C GLN A 123 9.52 8.12 1.63
N PHE A 124 8.74 7.79 0.60
CA PHE A 124 7.69 8.67 0.11
C PHE A 124 6.63 8.97 1.18
N VAL A 125 6.15 7.96 1.89
CA VAL A 125 5.19 8.13 2.99
C VAL A 125 5.77 9.06 4.07
N ARG A 126 7.01 8.83 4.49
CA ARG A 126 7.69 9.68 5.48
C ARG A 126 7.85 11.12 5.02
N TYR A 127 8.19 11.31 3.75
CA TYR A 127 8.27 12.62 3.13
C TYR A 127 6.90 13.32 3.13
N ALA A 128 5.84 12.63 2.72
CA ALA A 128 4.49 13.20 2.73
C ALA A 128 4.01 13.59 4.14
N LEU A 129 4.33 12.78 5.15
CA LEU A 129 4.04 13.12 6.55
C LEU A 129 4.87 14.30 7.05
N GLY A 130 6.13 14.41 6.62
CA GLY A 130 6.98 15.58 6.92
C GLY A 130 6.45 16.86 6.30
N LEU A 131 5.93 16.80 5.07
CA LEU A 131 5.26 17.96 4.45
C LEU A 131 3.98 18.34 5.19
N LEU A 132 3.21 17.37 5.67
CA LEU A 132 2.01 17.64 6.46
C LEU A 132 2.36 18.40 7.76
N GLU A 133 3.40 17.95 8.47
CA GLU A 133 3.87 18.61 9.70
C GLU A 133 4.39 20.03 9.41
N GLU A 134 5.20 20.19 8.36
CA GLU A 134 5.84 21.49 8.03
C GLU A 134 4.84 22.54 7.50
N PHE A 135 3.92 22.14 6.62
CA PHE A 135 3.05 23.10 5.92
C PHE A 135 1.64 23.21 6.52
N HIS A 136 1.22 22.26 7.33
CA HIS A 136 -0.13 22.23 7.90
C HIS A 136 -0.15 22.17 9.42
N GLU A 137 1.01 22.14 10.06
CA GLU A 137 1.16 22.05 11.53
C GLU A 137 0.46 20.82 12.14
N GLU A 138 0.27 19.77 11.31
CA GLU A 138 -0.41 18.53 11.69
C GLU A 138 0.60 17.39 11.80
N LYS A 139 0.67 16.76 12.96
CA LYS A 139 1.61 15.68 13.21
C LYS A 139 0.92 14.33 13.31
N LEU A 140 1.31 13.42 12.42
CA LEU A 140 0.92 12.02 12.45
C LEU A 140 2.15 11.13 12.67
N ASN A 141 2.21 10.45 13.81
CA ASN A 141 3.35 9.61 14.15
C ASN A 141 3.14 8.17 13.68
N ILE A 142 4.09 7.62 12.94
CA ILE A 142 4.06 6.21 12.56
C ILE A 142 4.37 5.37 13.80
N ALA A 143 3.36 4.65 14.31
CA ALA A 143 3.50 3.74 15.44
C ALA A 143 3.80 2.31 14.98
N ASP A 144 3.33 1.91 13.79
CA ASP A 144 3.51 0.56 13.26
C ASP A 144 3.62 0.58 11.74
N GLU A 145 4.52 -0.23 11.18
CA GLU A 145 4.70 -0.41 9.73
C GLU A 145 4.59 -1.90 9.39
N ARG A 146 3.78 -2.25 8.39
CA ARG A 146 3.56 -3.62 7.94
C ARG A 146 3.80 -3.75 6.45
N TYR A 147 4.55 -4.79 6.08
CA TYR A 147 4.94 -5.07 4.72
C TYR A 147 4.35 -6.41 4.30
N VAL A 148 3.45 -6.39 3.33
CA VAL A 148 2.65 -7.54 2.92
C VAL A 148 2.84 -7.81 1.44
N ILE A 149 3.13 -9.05 1.09
CA ILE A 149 3.09 -9.52 -0.28
C ILE A 149 1.90 -10.46 -0.42
N LEU A 150 0.99 -10.13 -1.34
CA LEU A 150 -0.03 -11.03 -1.81
C LEU A 150 0.46 -11.68 -3.10
N TYR A 151 0.52 -13.00 -3.14
CA TYR A 151 1.04 -13.70 -4.30
C TYR A 151 0.20 -14.91 -4.66
N GLY A 152 0.29 -15.37 -5.91
CA GLY A 152 -0.43 -16.53 -6.41
C GLY A 152 -1.19 -16.22 -7.68
N GLY A 153 -2.50 -16.41 -7.66
CA GLY A 153 -3.36 -16.25 -8.84
C GLY A 153 -3.75 -17.60 -9.49
N LYS A 154 -3.38 -18.72 -8.89
CA LYS A 154 -3.94 -20.02 -9.29
C LYS A 154 -5.41 -20.07 -8.89
N SER A 155 -6.23 -20.67 -9.76
CA SER A 155 -7.62 -20.99 -9.44
C SER A 155 -7.68 -21.74 -8.10
N PRO A 156 -8.66 -21.50 -7.24
CA PRO A 156 -8.77 -22.20 -5.97
C PRO A 156 -9.06 -23.67 -6.23
N LEU A 157 -8.04 -24.46 -6.45
CA LEU A 157 -8.11 -25.88 -6.21
C LEU A 157 -8.27 -26.01 -4.70
N LEU A 158 -9.40 -26.50 -4.29
CA LEU A 158 -9.90 -26.95 -2.99
C LEU A 158 -8.87 -27.26 -1.86
N ASN A 159 -7.82 -26.50 -1.73
CA ASN A 159 -6.84 -26.66 -0.68
C ASN A 159 -7.25 -25.85 0.55
N LYS A 160 -7.89 -26.59 1.41
CA LYS A 160 -8.42 -26.31 2.75
C LYS A 160 -7.38 -25.91 3.79
N THR A 161 -6.43 -25.08 3.49
CA THR A 161 -5.57 -24.50 4.53
C THR A 161 -5.93 -23.04 4.73
N THR A 162 -6.99 -22.82 5.51
CA THR A 162 -7.20 -21.58 6.24
C THR A 162 -6.07 -21.45 7.27
N THR A 163 -4.88 -21.14 6.82
CA THR A 163 -3.82 -20.74 7.73
C THR A 163 -4.13 -19.30 8.10
N ILE A 164 -4.82 -19.11 9.22
CA ILE A 164 -4.97 -17.80 9.86
C ILE A 164 -3.54 -17.26 10.02
N PRO A 165 -3.24 -16.07 9.48
CA PRO A 165 -1.93 -15.49 9.60
C PRO A 165 -1.55 -15.43 11.08
N LYS A 166 -0.40 -15.97 11.45
CA LYS A 166 0.11 -15.80 12.81
C LYS A 166 0.40 -14.31 12.98
N ASN A 167 -0.45 -13.60 13.72
CA ASN A 167 -0.39 -12.15 13.95
C ASN A 167 1.03 -11.64 14.25
N GLY A 168 1.83 -12.42 14.99
CA GLY A 168 3.20 -12.09 15.32
C GLY A 168 4.18 -12.03 14.13
N LYS A 169 3.88 -12.65 12.98
CA LYS A 169 4.73 -12.55 11.79
C LYS A 169 4.48 -11.25 11.01
N MET A 170 3.24 -10.79 10.96
CA MET A 170 2.91 -9.53 10.28
C MET A 170 3.43 -8.32 11.06
N ALA A 171 3.27 -8.30 12.37
CA ALA A 171 3.76 -7.22 13.22
C ALA A 171 5.30 -7.06 13.21
N LYS A 172 6.04 -8.12 12.84
CA LYS A 172 7.49 -8.11 12.72
C LYS A 172 7.99 -7.98 11.29
N SER A 173 7.09 -7.78 10.32
CA SER A 173 7.47 -7.67 8.91
C SER A 173 8.36 -6.46 8.65
N LYS A 174 9.29 -6.60 7.71
CA LYS A 174 10.24 -5.57 7.29
C LYS A 174 10.27 -5.48 5.76
N PRO A 175 10.77 -4.39 5.19
CA PRO A 175 10.91 -4.29 3.73
C PRO A 175 11.67 -5.45 3.10
N ASP A 176 12.68 -5.98 3.78
CA ASP A 176 13.52 -7.09 3.31
C ASP A 176 12.96 -8.47 3.72
N ASP A 177 12.09 -8.52 4.72
CA ASP A 177 11.42 -9.73 5.23
C ASP A 177 9.91 -9.47 5.41
N PRO A 178 9.15 -9.29 4.32
CA PRO A 178 7.72 -9.01 4.37
C PRO A 178 6.92 -10.25 4.73
N TYR A 179 5.73 -10.04 5.25
CA TYR A 179 4.75 -11.10 5.40
C TYR A 179 4.23 -11.52 4.01
N LYS A 180 4.39 -12.80 3.66
CA LYS A 180 3.97 -13.36 2.38
C LYS A 180 2.70 -14.19 2.57
N ARG A 181 1.66 -13.87 1.80
CA ARG A 181 0.38 -14.57 1.82
C ARG A 181 0.00 -15.04 0.42
N GLU A 182 -0.18 -16.35 0.30
CA GLU A 182 -0.75 -16.92 -0.93
C GLU A 182 -2.26 -16.65 -0.99
N VAL A 183 -2.74 -16.23 -2.16
CA VAL A 183 -4.13 -15.87 -2.39
C VAL A 183 -4.63 -16.38 -3.74
N SER A 184 -5.94 -16.53 -3.87
CA SER A 184 -6.61 -16.81 -5.16
C SER A 184 -6.69 -15.55 -6.02
N ASN A 185 -7.07 -15.69 -7.29
CA ASN A 185 -7.37 -14.58 -8.20
C ASN A 185 -8.84 -14.67 -8.65
N PRO A 186 -9.68 -13.67 -8.35
CA PRO A 186 -9.40 -12.48 -7.53
C PRO A 186 -9.24 -12.83 -6.03
N ALA A 187 -8.39 -12.07 -5.34
CA ALA A 187 -8.25 -12.17 -3.91
C ALA A 187 -9.29 -11.31 -3.19
N GLN A 188 -9.83 -11.80 -2.08
CA GLN A 188 -10.68 -11.03 -1.17
C GLN A 188 -10.23 -11.28 0.26
N LEU A 189 -9.94 -10.21 0.99
CA LEU A 189 -9.38 -10.24 2.34
C LEU A 189 -10.00 -9.15 3.20
N TYR A 190 -10.02 -9.36 4.52
CA TYR A 190 -10.37 -8.28 5.43
C TYR A 190 -9.11 -7.49 5.83
N LEU A 191 -9.22 -6.16 5.86
CA LEU A 191 -8.12 -5.30 6.29
C LEU A 191 -7.63 -5.68 7.70
N ASN A 192 -8.55 -6.04 8.60
CA ASN A 192 -8.20 -6.46 9.96
C ASN A 192 -7.28 -7.69 9.99
N GLU A 193 -7.37 -8.59 9.02
CA GLU A 193 -6.46 -9.74 8.92
C GLU A 193 -5.00 -9.30 8.67
N LEU A 194 -4.82 -8.16 8.01
CA LEU A 194 -3.50 -7.56 7.78
C LEU A 194 -3.03 -6.69 8.95
N LEU A 195 -3.91 -6.42 9.89
CA LEU A 195 -3.59 -5.67 11.12
C LEU A 195 -3.30 -6.57 12.32
N GLY A 196 -3.53 -7.87 12.17
CA GLY A 196 -3.30 -8.82 13.25
C GLY A 196 -4.27 -8.63 14.43
N ALA A 197 -5.46 -8.13 14.14
CA ALA A 197 -6.53 -7.95 15.12
C ALA A 197 -7.42 -9.19 15.15
#